data_fa00991211a8385b18aadc31b61fbb12
#
_entry.id   fa00991211a8385b18aadc31b61fbb12
#
_cell.length_a   1.000
_cell.length_b   1.000
_cell.length_c   1.000
_cell.angle_alpha   90.00
_cell.angle_beta   90.00
_cell.angle_gamma   90.00
#
_symmetry.space_group_name_H-M   'P 1'
#
loop_
_entity.id
_entity.type
_entity.pdbx_description
1 polymer ?
#
loop_
_entity_poly.entity_id
_entity_poly.type
_entity_poly.pdbx_seq_one_letter_code
_entity_poly.pdbx_strand_id
1 'polypeptide(L)'
;MPYNGPFDTARAQERCILVGIDTPQSAWDLEASLEELSRLAETAGAQTVGELTQKLDHPYAKTYLGSGKVLELRDLAQSCNADVIIFDAELSPSQQANIERILGMKYKVIDRTALILDIFGLHAKTHEGKLQVQMAQLQYLYPRLRGMWAHLAKDRTRGGIGSRFGQGESQLEVDRRLIRDRISVLRRELANIASNRDVQRKERTSSDAFRVALAGYTNAGKSTLLNRLTDAGVYVQDQLFATLDPTTRVFVLPGGKTTTITDTVGFVRKLPHTLVESFKSTLAEVADAHLILHVVDGNDPHLVEQLAAVEEVLKQIKADGIDRLLVFNKCDLLEP
;
A
#
# COMPACT_ATOMS: atom_id res chain seq x y z
N MET A 1 -2.74 -49.90 1.19
CA MET A 1 -3.37 -48.58 0.89
C MET A 1 -2.27 -47.64 0.47
N PRO A 2 -2.28 -47.03 -0.72
CA PRO A 2 -1.22 -46.17 -1.17
C PRO A 2 -1.28 -44.82 -0.43
N TYR A 3 -0.16 -44.44 0.11
CA TYR A 3 0.10 -43.14 0.73
C TYR A 3 0.04 -42.06 -0.37
N ASN A 4 -0.98 -41.23 -0.35
CA ASN A 4 -1.02 -40.05 -1.23
C ASN A 4 0.01 -39.04 -0.74
N GLY A 5 0.91 -38.61 -1.65
CA GLY A 5 1.98 -37.66 -1.44
C GLY A 5 1.50 -36.30 -0.94
N PRO A 6 2.45 -35.37 -0.65
CA PRO A 6 2.14 -34.12 0.00
C PRO A 6 1.11 -33.31 -0.81
N PHE A 7 0.05 -32.89 -0.14
CA PHE A 7 -0.92 -31.96 -0.70
C PHE A 7 -0.16 -30.73 -1.21
N ASP A 8 -0.36 -30.43 -2.47
CA ASP A 8 0.09 -29.19 -3.08
C ASP A 8 -0.59 -28.02 -2.34
N THR A 9 0.13 -27.40 -1.43
CA THR A 9 -0.32 -26.23 -0.64
C THR A 9 -0.15 -24.94 -1.41
N ALA A 10 -0.01 -24.99 -2.73
CA ALA A 10 -0.10 -23.79 -3.55
C ALA A 10 -1.51 -23.18 -3.30
N ARG A 11 -1.55 -22.07 -2.58
CA ARG A 11 -2.80 -21.31 -2.42
C ARG A 11 -3.33 -21.01 -3.81
N ALA A 12 -4.56 -21.45 -4.10
CA ALA A 12 -5.22 -21.08 -5.33
C ALA A 12 -5.19 -19.54 -5.44
N GLN A 13 -4.74 -19.05 -6.59
CA GLN A 13 -4.63 -17.62 -6.84
C GLN A 13 -6.03 -17.00 -6.75
N GLU A 14 -6.23 -16.01 -5.87
CA GLU A 14 -7.52 -15.33 -5.70
C GLU A 14 -7.88 -14.59 -7.00
N ARG A 15 -9.12 -14.74 -7.45
CA ARG A 15 -9.63 -14.09 -8.67
C ARG A 15 -10.29 -12.78 -8.30
N CYS A 16 -9.83 -11.67 -8.88
CA CYS A 16 -10.34 -10.35 -8.50
C CYS A 16 -11.01 -9.60 -9.66
N ILE A 17 -12.01 -8.80 -9.31
CA ILE A 17 -12.60 -7.79 -10.19
C ILE A 17 -12.16 -6.42 -9.72
N LEU A 18 -11.70 -5.60 -10.65
CA LEU A 18 -11.32 -4.22 -10.40
C LEU A 18 -12.52 -3.31 -10.63
N VAL A 19 -12.67 -2.33 -9.75
CA VAL A 19 -13.80 -1.38 -9.80
C VAL A 19 -13.27 0.05 -9.75
N GLY A 20 -13.59 0.83 -10.77
CA GLY A 20 -13.21 2.23 -10.87
C GLY A 20 -14.37 3.14 -11.27
N ILE A 21 -14.27 4.41 -10.88
CA ILE A 21 -15.16 5.46 -11.40
C ILE A 21 -14.34 6.48 -12.19
N ASP A 22 -14.91 6.89 -13.34
CA ASP A 22 -14.42 8.00 -14.12
C ASP A 22 -15.13 9.28 -13.66
N THR A 23 -14.35 10.26 -13.20
CA THR A 23 -14.87 11.55 -12.78
C THR A 23 -14.18 12.69 -13.54
N PRO A 24 -14.88 13.78 -13.89
CA PRO A 24 -14.29 14.90 -14.61
C PRO A 24 -13.11 15.58 -13.91
N GLN A 25 -12.97 15.34 -12.61
CA GLN A 25 -11.92 15.93 -11.76
C GLN A 25 -10.71 15.00 -11.59
N SER A 26 -10.75 13.80 -12.17
CA SER A 26 -9.62 12.87 -12.10
C SER A 26 -8.44 13.42 -12.89
N ALA A 27 -7.31 13.61 -12.23
CA ALA A 27 -6.06 14.02 -12.90
C ALA A 27 -5.45 12.90 -13.76
N TRP A 28 -5.94 11.66 -13.58
CA TRP A 28 -5.45 10.49 -14.28
C TRP A 28 -6.57 9.85 -15.09
N ASP A 29 -6.20 9.29 -16.24
CA ASP A 29 -7.07 8.42 -16.99
C ASP A 29 -7.47 7.18 -16.16
N LEU A 30 -8.75 6.77 -16.27
CA LEU A 30 -9.27 5.63 -15.53
C LEU A 30 -8.60 4.32 -15.96
N GLU A 31 -8.30 4.17 -17.25
CA GLU A 31 -7.67 2.97 -17.79
C GLU A 31 -6.29 2.77 -17.18
N ALA A 32 -5.44 3.81 -17.18
CA ALA A 32 -4.14 3.79 -16.51
C ALA A 32 -4.25 3.51 -15.00
N SER A 33 -5.37 3.98 -14.38
CA SER A 33 -5.67 3.71 -12.97
C SER A 33 -5.93 2.25 -12.69
N LEU A 34 -6.70 1.61 -13.53
CA LEU A 34 -7.05 0.20 -13.38
C LEU A 34 -5.87 -0.71 -13.77
N GLU A 35 -5.07 -0.32 -14.75
CA GLU A 35 -3.84 -1.05 -15.08
C GLU A 35 -2.86 -1.08 -13.90
N GLU A 36 -2.63 0.06 -13.23
CA GLU A 36 -1.82 0.09 -12.03
C GLU A 36 -2.44 -0.75 -10.90
N LEU A 37 -3.77 -0.69 -10.72
CA LEU A 37 -4.48 -1.50 -9.73
C LEU A 37 -4.35 -3.00 -10.02
N SER A 38 -4.38 -3.40 -11.29
CA SER A 38 -4.13 -4.78 -11.73
C SER A 38 -2.73 -5.25 -11.33
N ARG A 39 -1.71 -4.43 -11.59
CA ARG A 39 -0.32 -4.74 -11.18
C ARG A 39 -0.17 -4.83 -9.66
N LEU A 40 -0.89 -4.01 -8.90
CA LEU A 40 -0.94 -4.12 -7.44
C LEU A 40 -1.59 -5.44 -7.02
N ALA A 41 -2.71 -5.83 -7.63
CA ALA A 41 -3.39 -7.09 -7.36
C ALA A 41 -2.50 -8.30 -7.67
N GLU A 42 -1.79 -8.29 -8.79
CA GLU A 42 -0.81 -9.33 -9.16
C GLU A 42 0.34 -9.41 -8.15
N THR A 43 0.85 -8.26 -7.67
CA THR A 43 1.87 -8.22 -6.62
C THR A 43 1.38 -8.83 -5.32
N ALA A 44 0.09 -8.69 -5.00
CA ALA A 44 -0.56 -9.34 -3.85
C ALA A 44 -0.88 -10.83 -4.09
N GLY A 45 -0.64 -11.35 -5.30
CA GLY A 45 -0.90 -12.75 -5.66
C GLY A 45 -2.32 -13.02 -6.17
N ALA A 46 -3.09 -11.98 -6.55
CA ALA A 46 -4.40 -12.11 -7.15
C ALA A 46 -4.33 -12.06 -8.67
N GLN A 47 -5.34 -12.61 -9.34
CA GLN A 47 -5.51 -12.56 -10.80
C GLN A 47 -6.71 -11.67 -11.15
N THR A 48 -6.51 -10.64 -11.95
CA THR A 48 -7.60 -9.84 -12.50
C THR A 48 -8.38 -10.65 -13.54
N VAL A 49 -9.68 -10.83 -13.30
CA VAL A 49 -10.58 -11.61 -14.17
C VAL A 49 -11.70 -10.77 -14.78
N GLY A 50 -11.81 -9.52 -14.40
CA GLY A 50 -12.78 -8.58 -14.97
C GLY A 50 -12.63 -7.19 -14.37
N GLU A 51 -13.24 -6.23 -15.03
CA GLU A 51 -13.25 -4.83 -14.62
C GLU A 51 -14.66 -4.27 -14.73
N LEU A 52 -15.01 -3.40 -13.81
CA LEU A 52 -16.26 -2.66 -13.84
C LEU A 52 -15.99 -1.17 -13.65
N THR A 53 -16.45 -0.38 -14.60
CA THR A 53 -16.30 1.07 -14.56
C THR A 53 -17.65 1.77 -14.56
N GLN A 54 -17.69 2.95 -13.98
CA GLN A 54 -18.85 3.83 -14.04
C GLN A 54 -18.40 5.29 -14.19
N LYS A 55 -19.05 6.01 -15.11
CA LYS A 55 -18.85 7.46 -15.25
C LYS A 55 -19.78 8.18 -14.31
N LEU A 56 -19.26 9.02 -13.44
CA LEU A 56 -20.00 9.77 -12.41
C LEU A 56 -19.35 11.13 -12.20
N ASP A 57 -20.16 12.13 -11.87
CA ASP A 57 -19.63 13.42 -11.43
C ASP A 57 -19.00 13.31 -10.03
N HIS A 58 -19.61 12.52 -9.15
CA HIS A 58 -19.13 12.25 -7.79
C HIS A 58 -19.47 10.83 -7.35
N PRO A 59 -18.64 10.20 -6.48
CA PRO A 59 -18.98 8.91 -5.89
C PRO A 59 -20.26 8.97 -5.06
N TYR A 60 -21.09 7.94 -5.11
CA TYR A 60 -22.26 7.85 -4.24
C TYR A 60 -21.83 7.66 -2.78
N ALA A 61 -22.37 8.48 -1.90
CA ALA A 61 -22.03 8.46 -0.47
C ALA A 61 -22.34 7.10 0.19
N LYS A 62 -23.36 6.38 -0.28
CA LYS A 62 -23.79 5.10 0.30
C LYS A 62 -23.01 3.88 -0.18
N THR A 63 -22.67 3.82 -1.44
CA THR A 63 -22.17 2.60 -2.09
C THR A 63 -21.01 2.85 -3.07
N TYR A 64 -20.45 4.08 -3.09
CA TYR A 64 -19.43 4.48 -4.06
C TYR A 64 -19.94 4.45 -5.51
N LEU A 65 -20.56 3.34 -5.96
CA LEU A 65 -21.26 3.17 -7.24
C LEU A 65 -22.75 3.42 -7.11
N GLY A 66 -23.44 3.66 -8.24
CA GLY A 66 -24.89 3.66 -8.31
C GLY A 66 -25.48 2.29 -7.94
N SER A 67 -26.68 2.26 -7.39
CA SER A 67 -27.31 1.02 -6.91
C SER A 67 -27.46 -0.06 -8.00
N GLY A 68 -27.83 0.32 -9.22
CA GLY A 68 -27.90 -0.61 -10.37
C GLY A 68 -26.53 -1.16 -10.73
N LYS A 69 -25.47 -0.33 -10.66
CA LYS A 69 -24.10 -0.74 -10.97
C LYS A 69 -23.55 -1.73 -9.94
N VAL A 70 -23.96 -1.63 -8.67
CA VAL A 70 -23.58 -2.63 -7.64
C VAL A 70 -24.23 -3.99 -7.94
N LEU A 71 -25.46 -4.02 -8.50
CA LEU A 71 -26.08 -5.29 -8.92
C LEU A 71 -25.37 -5.89 -10.13
N GLU A 72 -25.01 -5.07 -11.11
CA GLU A 72 -24.20 -5.47 -12.26
C GLU A 72 -22.84 -6.05 -11.80
N LEU A 73 -22.19 -5.42 -10.80
CA LEU A 73 -20.96 -5.92 -10.20
C LEU A 73 -21.15 -7.31 -9.58
N ARG A 74 -22.27 -7.55 -8.89
CA ARG A 74 -22.59 -8.86 -8.34
C ARG A 74 -22.73 -9.91 -9.42
N ASP A 75 -23.44 -9.61 -10.49
CA ASP A 75 -23.67 -10.53 -11.60
C ASP A 75 -22.36 -10.81 -12.36
N LEU A 76 -21.51 -9.80 -12.55
CA LEU A 76 -20.16 -9.94 -13.11
C LEU A 76 -19.28 -10.82 -12.20
N ALA A 77 -19.30 -10.59 -10.89
CA ALA A 77 -18.51 -11.38 -9.94
C ALA A 77 -18.92 -12.86 -9.93
N GLN A 78 -20.21 -13.13 -10.13
CA GLN A 78 -20.70 -14.49 -10.24
C GLN A 78 -20.26 -15.14 -11.56
N SER A 79 -20.36 -14.45 -12.68
CA SER A 79 -20.01 -14.98 -14.00
C SER A 79 -18.50 -15.24 -14.14
N CYS A 80 -17.67 -14.38 -13.54
CA CYS A 80 -16.22 -14.54 -13.54
C CYS A 80 -15.69 -15.46 -12.44
N ASN A 81 -16.55 -16.02 -11.57
CA ASN A 81 -16.14 -16.77 -10.38
C ASN A 81 -15.08 -16.00 -9.58
N ALA A 82 -15.34 -14.74 -9.30
CA ALA A 82 -14.44 -13.90 -8.53
C ALA A 82 -14.53 -14.22 -7.02
N ASP A 83 -13.41 -14.05 -6.33
CA ASP A 83 -13.30 -14.20 -4.87
C ASP A 83 -13.27 -12.83 -4.20
N VAL A 84 -12.60 -11.88 -4.86
CA VAL A 84 -12.27 -10.54 -4.33
C VAL A 84 -12.77 -9.45 -5.27
N ILE A 85 -13.24 -8.35 -4.72
CA ILE A 85 -13.59 -7.13 -5.46
C ILE A 85 -12.74 -6.00 -4.91
N ILE A 86 -11.98 -5.35 -5.79
CA ILE A 86 -10.99 -4.33 -5.45
C ILE A 86 -11.42 -2.99 -6.01
N PHE A 87 -11.64 -2.01 -5.15
CA PHE A 87 -12.02 -0.65 -5.53
C PHE A 87 -10.78 0.24 -5.70
N ASP A 88 -10.72 0.99 -6.79
CA ASP A 88 -9.64 1.96 -7.10
C ASP A 88 -9.77 3.28 -6.34
N ALA A 89 -10.20 3.22 -5.11
CA ALA A 89 -10.34 4.36 -4.21
C ALA A 89 -10.27 3.87 -2.76
N GLU A 90 -10.14 4.80 -1.83
CA GLU A 90 -10.38 4.51 -0.42
C GLU A 90 -11.88 4.53 -0.14
N LEU A 91 -12.43 3.41 0.32
CA LEU A 91 -13.83 3.30 0.72
C LEU A 91 -14.01 3.75 2.18
N SER A 92 -15.05 4.51 2.44
CA SER A 92 -15.47 4.71 3.83
C SER A 92 -15.94 3.38 4.44
N PRO A 93 -15.83 3.19 5.76
CA PRO A 93 -16.32 1.98 6.42
C PRO A 93 -17.81 1.68 6.14
N SER A 94 -18.61 2.73 5.98
CA SER A 94 -20.05 2.61 5.66
C SER A 94 -20.29 2.19 4.21
N GLN A 95 -19.50 2.69 3.25
CA GLN A 95 -19.58 2.28 1.86
C GLN A 95 -19.21 0.80 1.72
N GLN A 96 -18.08 0.38 2.29
CA GLN A 96 -17.66 -1.01 2.27
C GLN A 96 -18.73 -1.93 2.85
N ALA A 97 -19.24 -1.67 4.04
CA ALA A 97 -20.28 -2.47 4.67
C ALA A 97 -21.60 -2.51 3.86
N ASN A 98 -21.97 -1.41 3.19
CA ASN A 98 -23.15 -1.39 2.33
C ASN A 98 -22.96 -2.21 1.06
N ILE A 99 -21.79 -2.14 0.44
CA ILE A 99 -21.43 -2.93 -0.75
C ILE A 99 -21.43 -4.42 -0.39
N GLU A 100 -20.72 -4.83 0.66
CA GLU A 100 -20.69 -6.20 1.15
C GLU A 100 -22.08 -6.79 1.41
N ARG A 101 -22.98 -5.98 2.00
CA ARG A 101 -24.37 -6.39 2.25
C ARG A 101 -25.16 -6.62 0.96
N ILE A 102 -24.93 -5.84 -0.10
CA ILE A 102 -25.64 -5.96 -1.39
C ILE A 102 -25.06 -7.12 -2.21
N LEU A 103 -23.75 -7.28 -2.22
CA LEU A 103 -23.06 -8.34 -2.94
C LEU A 103 -23.25 -9.72 -2.29
N GLY A 104 -23.48 -9.74 -0.97
CA GLY A 104 -23.55 -10.95 -0.16
C GLY A 104 -22.17 -11.34 0.42
N MET A 105 -22.19 -12.19 1.45
CA MET A 105 -21.00 -12.58 2.24
C MET A 105 -19.98 -13.44 1.46
N LYS A 106 -20.27 -13.80 0.22
CA LYS A 106 -19.39 -14.64 -0.60
C LYS A 106 -18.15 -13.91 -1.07
N TYR A 107 -18.23 -12.61 -1.29
CA TYR A 107 -17.16 -11.82 -1.90
C TYR A 107 -16.42 -11.00 -0.85
N LYS A 108 -15.09 -11.04 -0.89
CA LYS A 108 -14.23 -10.15 -0.13
C LYS A 108 -14.19 -8.80 -0.85
N VAL A 109 -14.60 -7.74 -0.17
CA VAL A 109 -14.54 -6.37 -0.71
C VAL A 109 -13.37 -5.64 -0.05
N ILE A 110 -12.42 -5.20 -0.84
CA ILE A 110 -11.29 -4.41 -0.38
C ILE A 110 -11.16 -3.15 -1.23
N ASP A 111 -10.46 -2.18 -0.70
CA ASP A 111 -10.11 -0.96 -1.39
C ASP A 111 -8.60 -0.91 -1.68
N ARG A 112 -8.20 0.12 -2.44
CA ARG A 112 -6.79 0.33 -2.79
C ARG A 112 -5.88 0.40 -1.56
N THR A 113 -6.36 1.01 -0.46
CA THR A 113 -5.61 1.11 0.80
C THR A 113 -5.34 -0.25 1.42
N ALA A 114 -6.37 -1.11 1.49
CA ALA A 114 -6.23 -2.47 2.00
C ALA A 114 -5.25 -3.29 1.16
N LEU A 115 -5.36 -3.19 -0.17
CA LEU A 115 -4.46 -3.89 -1.09
C LEU A 115 -2.99 -3.48 -0.90
N ILE A 116 -2.70 -2.18 -0.79
CA ILE A 116 -1.34 -1.68 -0.52
C ILE A 116 -0.84 -2.17 0.83
N LEU A 117 -1.69 -2.18 1.87
CA LEU A 117 -1.34 -2.70 3.19
C LEU A 117 -1.01 -4.20 3.16
N ASP A 118 -1.73 -4.98 2.36
CA ASP A 118 -1.44 -6.41 2.18
C ASP A 118 -0.09 -6.61 1.49
N ILE A 119 0.20 -5.84 0.42
CA ILE A 119 1.52 -5.86 -0.26
C ILE A 119 2.64 -5.48 0.70
N PHE A 120 2.44 -4.44 1.51
CA PHE A 120 3.43 -4.03 2.51
C PHE A 120 3.65 -5.12 3.57
N GLY A 121 2.59 -5.84 3.94
CA GLY A 121 2.69 -7.01 4.84
C GLY A 121 3.57 -8.13 4.28
N LEU A 122 3.54 -8.33 2.96
CA LEU A 122 4.37 -9.33 2.27
C LEU A 122 5.85 -8.91 2.18
N HIS A 123 6.13 -7.61 2.02
CA HIS A 123 7.47 -7.08 1.75
C HIS A 123 8.22 -6.57 2.98
N ALA A 124 7.56 -6.36 4.13
CA ALA A 124 8.19 -5.93 5.37
C ALA A 124 9.13 -7.02 5.92
N LYS A 125 10.43 -6.79 5.86
CA LYS A 125 11.47 -7.72 6.35
C LYS A 125 11.99 -7.32 7.71
N THR A 126 12.19 -6.02 7.95
CA THR A 126 12.71 -5.51 9.21
C THR A 126 11.67 -5.57 10.33
N HIS A 127 12.14 -5.61 11.57
CA HIS A 127 11.25 -5.55 12.73
C HIS A 127 10.43 -4.26 12.76
N GLU A 128 11.07 -3.12 12.45
CA GLU A 128 10.41 -1.82 12.38
C GLU A 128 9.36 -1.77 11.26
N GLY A 129 9.70 -2.19 10.03
CA GLY A 129 8.76 -2.25 8.92
C GLY A 129 7.52 -3.10 9.26
N LYS A 130 7.72 -4.25 9.92
CA LYS A 130 6.60 -5.11 10.38
C LYS A 130 5.71 -4.41 11.40
N LEU A 131 6.30 -3.68 12.36
CA LEU A 131 5.53 -2.91 13.34
C LEU A 131 4.74 -1.77 12.69
N GLN A 132 5.34 -1.06 11.73
CA GLN A 132 4.68 0.01 10.96
C GLN A 132 3.49 -0.52 10.17
N VAL A 133 3.67 -1.62 9.43
CA VAL A 133 2.60 -2.26 8.67
C VAL A 133 1.49 -2.74 9.59
N GLN A 134 1.83 -3.41 10.69
CA GLN A 134 0.84 -3.88 11.66
C GLN A 134 0.04 -2.72 12.26
N MET A 135 0.70 -1.60 12.59
CA MET A 135 0.03 -0.41 13.10
C MET A 135 -0.94 0.17 12.05
N ALA A 136 -0.50 0.32 10.80
CA ALA A 136 -1.31 0.83 9.71
C ALA A 136 -2.53 -0.07 9.42
N GLN A 137 -2.35 -1.38 9.39
CA GLN A 137 -3.43 -2.36 9.22
C GLN A 137 -4.47 -2.26 10.35
N LEU A 138 -4.03 -2.14 11.60
CA LEU A 138 -4.95 -1.97 12.73
C LEU A 138 -5.68 -0.63 12.72
N GLN A 139 -5.01 0.45 12.29
CA GLN A 139 -5.65 1.77 12.12
C GLN A 139 -6.70 1.75 11.00
N TYR A 140 -6.43 1.07 9.89
CA TYR A 140 -7.37 0.87 8.79
C TYR A 140 -8.56 0.01 9.22
N LEU A 141 -8.33 -1.07 9.97
CA LEU A 141 -9.35 -2.01 10.41
C LEU A 141 -10.25 -1.43 11.51
N TYR A 142 -9.69 -0.63 12.43
CA TYR A 142 -10.39 -0.14 13.62
C TYR A 142 -11.76 0.53 13.33
N PRO A 143 -11.91 1.46 12.38
CA PRO A 143 -13.21 2.06 12.07
C PRO A 143 -14.16 1.07 11.35
N ARG A 144 -13.64 0.01 10.71
CA ARG A 144 -14.37 -0.99 9.93
C ARG A 144 -14.96 -2.12 10.77
N LEU A 145 -14.53 -2.28 12.02
CA LEU A 145 -15.02 -3.33 12.94
C LEU A 145 -16.52 -3.32 13.13
N ARG A 146 -17.18 -2.15 13.14
CA ARG A 146 -18.63 -2.06 13.29
C ARG A 146 -19.40 -2.79 12.19
N GLY A 147 -18.93 -2.73 10.95
CA GLY A 147 -19.54 -3.42 9.82
C GLY A 147 -19.41 -4.94 9.92
N MET A 148 -18.22 -5.41 10.24
CA MET A 148 -17.91 -6.85 10.36
C MET A 148 -18.76 -7.54 11.45
N TRP A 149 -18.97 -6.89 12.60
CA TRP A 149 -19.76 -7.46 13.71
C TRP A 149 -21.25 -7.50 13.46
N ALA A 150 -21.82 -6.59 12.68
CA ALA A 150 -23.22 -6.64 12.30
C ALA A 150 -23.56 -7.94 11.51
N HIS A 151 -22.59 -8.48 10.78
CA HIS A 151 -22.74 -9.74 10.07
C HIS A 151 -22.62 -10.96 10.99
N LEU A 152 -21.63 -10.98 11.89
CA LEU A 152 -21.43 -12.07 12.85
C LEU A 152 -22.55 -12.19 13.89
N ALA A 153 -23.16 -11.06 14.28
CA ALA A 153 -24.29 -11.05 15.20
C ALA A 153 -25.56 -11.70 14.58
N LYS A 154 -25.77 -11.58 13.26
CA LYS A 154 -26.88 -12.21 12.54
C LYS A 154 -26.79 -13.73 12.50
N ASP A 155 -25.62 -14.31 12.34
CA ASP A 155 -25.43 -15.75 12.31
C ASP A 155 -25.62 -16.41 13.69
N ARG A 156 -25.35 -15.66 14.78
CA ARG A 156 -25.56 -16.13 16.16
C ARG A 156 -27.02 -16.04 16.64
N THR A 157 -27.91 -15.37 15.92
CA THR A 157 -29.31 -15.16 16.31
C THR A 157 -30.19 -16.41 16.14
N ARG A 158 -29.60 -17.56 15.79
CA ARG A 158 -30.28 -18.86 15.78
C ARG A 158 -30.38 -19.58 17.16
N GLY A 159 -29.87 -18.98 18.22
CA GLY A 159 -29.96 -19.49 19.60
C GLY A 159 -31.00 -18.74 20.44
N GLY A 160 -31.83 -19.46 21.17
CA GLY A 160 -33.05 -19.13 21.90
C GLY A 160 -33.16 -17.81 22.70
N ILE A 161 -34.38 -17.56 23.16
CA ILE A 161 -34.81 -16.42 23.96
C ILE A 161 -33.94 -16.26 25.24
N GLY A 162 -33.25 -15.12 25.37
CA GLY A 162 -32.47 -14.78 26.58
C GLY A 162 -30.98 -14.45 26.31
N SER A 163 -30.41 -14.87 25.18
CA SER A 163 -29.01 -14.60 24.83
C SER A 163 -28.79 -13.28 24.06
N ARG A 164 -29.81 -12.43 23.94
CA ARG A 164 -29.89 -11.35 22.93
C ARG A 164 -29.50 -9.97 23.44
N PHE A 165 -29.34 -9.78 24.73
CA PHE A 165 -29.01 -8.47 25.30
C PHE A 165 -27.58 -8.47 25.88
N GLY A 166 -26.72 -7.69 25.30
CA GLY A 166 -25.45 -7.27 25.91
C GLY A 166 -24.16 -7.97 25.45
N GLN A 167 -24.17 -9.22 24.93
CA GLN A 167 -22.93 -9.92 24.59
C GLN A 167 -22.29 -9.47 23.26
N GLY A 168 -23.09 -9.07 22.26
CA GLY A 168 -22.57 -8.63 20.96
C GLY A 168 -21.95 -7.24 21.01
N GLU A 169 -22.56 -6.31 21.72
CA GLU A 169 -21.99 -4.96 21.92
C GLU A 169 -20.78 -5.02 22.85
N SER A 170 -20.84 -5.79 23.93
CA SER A 170 -19.71 -5.98 24.85
C SER A 170 -18.49 -6.58 24.15
N GLN A 171 -18.68 -7.53 23.24
CA GLN A 171 -17.56 -8.15 22.53
C GLN A 171 -16.93 -7.20 21.47
N LEU A 172 -17.75 -6.42 20.76
CA LEU A 172 -17.27 -5.37 19.88
C LEU A 172 -16.46 -4.30 20.63
N GLU A 173 -16.94 -3.91 21.82
CA GLU A 173 -16.21 -2.96 22.66
C GLU A 173 -14.90 -3.53 23.20
N VAL A 174 -14.90 -4.80 23.57
CA VAL A 174 -13.67 -5.51 23.98
C VAL A 174 -12.66 -5.55 22.83
N ASP A 175 -13.09 -5.94 21.62
CA ASP A 175 -12.20 -6.02 20.46
C ASP A 175 -11.68 -4.63 20.06
N ARG A 176 -12.53 -3.60 20.11
CA ARG A 176 -12.10 -2.21 19.87
C ARG A 176 -11.07 -1.75 20.91
N ARG A 177 -11.25 -2.13 22.17
CA ARG A 177 -10.30 -1.82 23.22
C ARG A 177 -8.97 -2.52 22.96
N LEU A 178 -9.00 -3.83 22.68
CA LEU A 178 -7.80 -4.62 22.38
C LEU A 178 -7.00 -4.02 21.20
N ILE A 179 -7.70 -3.61 20.12
CA ILE A 179 -7.03 -2.99 18.99
C ILE A 179 -6.45 -1.63 19.34
N ARG A 180 -7.16 -0.77 20.11
CA ARG A 180 -6.61 0.50 20.58
C ARG A 180 -5.38 0.30 21.47
N ASP A 181 -5.44 -0.65 22.40
CA ASP A 181 -4.33 -0.97 23.27
C ASP A 181 -3.13 -1.47 22.46
N ARG A 182 -3.38 -2.32 21.46
CA ARG A 182 -2.33 -2.81 20.56
C ARG A 182 -1.70 -1.67 19.74
N ILE A 183 -2.50 -0.76 19.17
CA ILE A 183 -2.00 0.43 18.48
C ILE A 183 -1.14 1.28 19.41
N SER A 184 -1.55 1.46 20.68
CA SER A 184 -0.80 2.23 21.66
C SER A 184 0.54 1.58 22.03
N VAL A 185 0.59 0.26 22.10
CA VAL A 185 1.83 -0.50 22.31
C VAL A 185 2.76 -0.34 21.11
N LEU A 186 2.26 -0.58 19.88
CA LEU A 186 3.04 -0.45 18.65
C LEU A 186 3.61 0.97 18.49
N ARG A 187 2.81 1.99 18.80
CA ARG A 187 3.27 3.39 18.74
C ARG A 187 4.44 3.65 19.71
N ARG A 188 4.40 3.07 20.93
CA ARG A 188 5.51 3.20 21.90
C ARG A 188 6.76 2.45 21.42
N GLU A 189 6.60 1.24 20.88
CA GLU A 189 7.72 0.47 20.33
C GLU A 189 8.38 1.23 19.17
N LEU A 190 7.61 1.77 18.23
CA LEU A 190 8.12 2.60 17.12
C LEU A 190 8.80 3.89 17.63
N ALA A 191 8.24 4.56 18.62
CA ALA A 191 8.86 5.74 19.21
C ALA A 191 10.22 5.42 19.87
N ASN A 192 10.36 4.27 20.54
CA ASN A 192 11.63 3.83 21.11
C ASN A 192 12.67 3.54 20.00
N ILE A 193 12.25 2.90 18.89
CA ILE A 193 13.13 2.66 17.74
C ILE A 193 13.58 3.99 17.13
N ALA A 194 12.65 4.95 16.93
CA ALA A 194 12.97 6.28 16.41
C ALA A 194 13.98 7.03 17.31
N SER A 195 13.76 7.00 18.64
CA SER A 195 14.69 7.62 19.59
C SER A 195 16.10 7.01 19.52
N ASN A 196 16.22 5.70 19.42
CA ASN A 196 17.50 5.02 19.28
C ASN A 196 18.19 5.39 17.96
N ARG A 197 17.42 5.51 16.86
CA ARG A 197 17.94 6.01 15.59
C ARG A 197 18.44 7.43 15.69
N ASP A 198 17.73 8.32 16.38
CA ASP A 198 18.15 9.72 16.55
C ASP A 198 19.48 9.83 17.31
N VAL A 199 19.72 8.96 18.27
CA VAL A 199 21.02 8.87 18.97
C VAL A 199 22.12 8.43 18.02
N GLN A 200 21.92 7.32 17.32
CA GLN A 200 22.87 6.82 16.31
C GLN A 200 23.09 7.80 15.15
N ARG A 201 22.06 8.58 14.82
CA ARG A 201 22.10 9.62 13.79
C ARG A 201 22.97 10.80 14.22
N LYS A 202 22.86 11.28 15.47
CA LYS A 202 23.72 12.32 16.02
C LYS A 202 25.18 11.90 16.00
N GLU A 203 25.47 10.63 16.29
CA GLU A 203 26.83 10.08 16.18
C GLU A 203 27.31 10.02 14.74
N ARG A 204 26.44 9.72 13.75
CA ARG A 204 26.76 9.71 12.31
C ARG A 204 26.85 11.11 11.73
N THR A 205 26.11 12.09 12.26
CA THR A 205 26.15 13.50 11.80
C THR A 205 27.50 14.14 12.11
N SER A 206 28.27 13.58 13.05
CA SER A 206 29.68 13.95 13.28
C SER A 206 30.63 13.43 12.20
N SER A 207 30.20 12.46 11.35
CA SER A 207 30.91 12.07 10.14
C SER A 207 30.42 12.93 8.98
N ASP A 208 31.34 13.63 8.33
CA ASP A 208 31.11 14.56 7.21
C ASP A 208 30.64 13.88 5.91
N ALA A 209 29.90 12.74 6.03
CA ALA A 209 29.47 11.93 4.91
C ALA A 209 28.27 12.58 4.22
N PHE A 210 28.42 12.87 2.94
CA PHE A 210 27.31 13.36 2.12
C PHE A 210 26.26 12.25 1.94
N ARG A 211 24.98 12.56 2.14
CA ARG A 211 23.86 11.62 2.11
C ARG A 211 22.99 11.85 0.87
N VAL A 212 22.79 10.79 0.10
CA VAL A 212 21.94 10.77 -1.08
C VAL A 212 20.77 9.83 -0.84
N ALA A 213 19.55 10.23 -1.17
CA ALA A 213 18.38 9.36 -1.15
C ALA A 213 17.85 9.15 -2.57
N LEU A 214 17.45 7.90 -2.87
CA LEU A 214 16.71 7.58 -4.08
C LEU A 214 15.22 7.76 -3.79
N ALA A 215 14.55 8.64 -4.51
CA ALA A 215 13.10 8.80 -4.48
C ALA A 215 12.55 8.61 -5.89
N GLY A 216 11.28 8.22 -6.00
CA GLY A 216 10.64 8.03 -7.30
C GLY A 216 9.48 7.05 -7.22
N TYR A 217 8.74 6.97 -8.31
CA TYR A 217 7.58 6.12 -8.39
C TYR A 217 7.95 4.64 -8.20
N THR A 218 6.98 3.81 -7.79
CA THR A 218 7.22 2.37 -7.68
C THR A 218 7.60 1.81 -9.04
N ASN A 219 8.51 0.83 -9.05
CA ASN A 219 9.06 0.23 -10.27
C ASN A 219 9.82 1.17 -11.25
N ALA A 220 10.19 2.39 -10.85
CA ALA A 220 11.02 3.29 -11.67
C ALA A 220 12.50 2.83 -11.76
N GLY A 221 12.90 1.77 -11.03
CA GLY A 221 14.23 1.19 -11.06
C GLY A 221 15.21 1.73 -10.01
N LYS A 222 14.72 2.27 -8.88
CA LYS A 222 15.56 2.79 -7.77
C LYS A 222 16.54 1.75 -7.23
N SER A 223 16.06 0.57 -6.89
CA SER A 223 16.88 -0.53 -6.34
C SER A 223 17.88 -1.07 -7.38
N THR A 224 17.49 -1.07 -8.66
CA THR A 224 18.39 -1.42 -9.77
C THR A 224 19.52 -0.41 -9.89
N LEU A 225 19.21 0.88 -9.79
CA LEU A 225 20.20 1.95 -9.81
C LEU A 225 21.14 1.85 -8.61
N LEU A 226 20.62 1.60 -7.39
CA LEU A 226 21.43 1.38 -6.20
C LEU A 226 22.43 0.24 -6.43
N ASN A 227 21.96 -0.91 -6.92
CA ASN A 227 22.82 -2.06 -7.20
C ASN A 227 23.92 -1.74 -8.21
N ARG A 228 23.55 -1.00 -9.26
CA ARG A 228 24.51 -0.62 -10.31
C ARG A 228 25.59 0.33 -9.82
N LEU A 229 25.27 1.20 -8.87
CA LEU A 229 26.23 2.16 -8.32
C LEU A 229 27.09 1.58 -7.20
N THR A 230 26.62 0.56 -6.48
CA THR A 230 27.25 0.12 -5.23
C THR A 230 27.60 -1.36 -5.17
N ASP A 231 27.33 -2.13 -6.21
CA ASP A 231 27.47 -3.61 -6.26
C ASP A 231 26.78 -4.30 -5.06
N ALA A 232 25.67 -3.71 -4.58
CA ALA A 232 25.06 -4.06 -3.29
C ALA A 232 24.33 -5.40 -3.29
N GLY A 233 24.02 -6.00 -4.46
CA GLY A 233 23.28 -7.27 -4.56
C GLY A 233 21.88 -7.22 -3.92
N VAL A 234 21.25 -6.03 -3.86
CA VAL A 234 19.88 -5.89 -3.36
C VAL A 234 18.94 -6.62 -4.31
N TYR A 235 18.04 -7.41 -3.74
CA TYR A 235 17.06 -8.15 -4.52
C TYR A 235 16.14 -7.20 -5.29
N VAL A 236 16.12 -7.35 -6.60
CA VAL A 236 15.28 -6.56 -7.51
C VAL A 236 14.25 -7.48 -8.15
N GLN A 237 13.00 -7.11 -8.08
CA GLN A 237 11.90 -7.76 -8.82
C GLN A 237 11.13 -6.71 -9.61
N ASP A 238 10.60 -7.13 -10.75
CA ASP A 238 9.64 -6.33 -11.53
C ASP A 238 8.25 -6.42 -10.89
N GLN A 239 8.16 -5.90 -9.65
CA GLN A 239 6.95 -5.86 -8.84
C GLN A 239 6.83 -4.51 -8.16
N LEU A 240 5.58 -4.07 -7.97
CA LEU A 240 5.31 -2.84 -7.25
C LEU A 240 5.67 -3.01 -5.77
N PHE A 241 6.31 -2.00 -5.18
CA PHE A 241 6.76 -2.02 -3.78
C PHE A 241 7.74 -3.17 -3.42
N ALA A 242 8.59 -3.58 -4.36
CA ALA A 242 9.62 -4.59 -4.08
C ALA A 242 10.55 -4.20 -2.91
N THR A 243 10.77 -2.91 -2.69
CA THR A 243 11.50 -2.34 -1.54
C THR A 243 10.54 -1.60 -0.63
N LEU A 244 10.41 -2.06 0.62
CA LEU A 244 9.68 -1.38 1.69
C LEU A 244 10.62 -0.83 2.76
N ASP A 245 11.62 -1.63 3.15
CA ASP A 245 12.63 -1.25 4.13
C ASP A 245 13.77 -0.49 3.45
N PRO A 246 14.17 0.69 3.96
CA PRO A 246 15.26 1.47 3.36
C PRO A 246 16.59 0.69 3.43
N THR A 247 17.33 0.75 2.35
CA THR A 247 18.64 0.10 2.25
C THR A 247 19.70 1.14 1.95
N THR A 248 20.61 1.38 2.92
CA THR A 248 21.72 2.33 2.79
C THR A 248 23.00 1.60 2.43
N ARG A 249 23.75 2.14 1.48
CA ARG A 249 25.06 1.65 1.04
C ARG A 249 26.06 2.78 0.97
N VAL A 250 27.31 2.44 1.20
CA VAL A 250 28.44 3.34 1.00
C VAL A 250 28.78 3.37 -0.49
N PHE A 251 28.99 4.56 -1.01
CA PHE A 251 29.37 4.80 -2.39
C PHE A 251 30.57 5.73 -2.42
N VAL A 252 31.59 5.38 -3.20
CA VAL A 252 32.79 6.18 -3.35
C VAL A 252 32.75 6.90 -4.68
N LEU A 253 32.71 8.24 -4.60
CA LEU A 253 32.73 9.10 -5.79
C LEU A 253 34.07 9.05 -6.51
N PRO A 254 34.09 9.32 -7.82
CA PRO A 254 35.34 9.61 -8.52
C PRO A 254 36.07 10.74 -7.79
N GLY A 255 37.32 10.48 -7.38
CA GLY A 255 38.09 11.39 -6.50
C GLY A 255 38.19 10.97 -5.04
N GLY A 256 37.63 9.78 -4.69
CA GLY A 256 37.82 9.12 -3.37
C GLY A 256 36.92 9.63 -2.25
N LYS A 257 36.03 10.59 -2.50
CA LYS A 257 35.09 11.09 -1.48
C LYS A 257 34.00 10.05 -1.24
N THR A 258 33.83 9.67 0.03
CA THR A 258 32.82 8.70 0.46
C THR A 258 31.48 9.41 0.67
N THR A 259 30.41 8.81 0.15
CA THR A 259 29.01 9.21 0.34
C THR A 259 28.16 8.00 0.69
N THR A 260 26.96 8.22 1.19
CA THR A 260 25.98 7.16 1.38
C THR A 260 24.81 7.38 0.42
N ILE A 261 24.30 6.28 -0.13
CA ILE A 261 23.13 6.27 -0.98
C ILE A 261 22.09 5.33 -0.37
N THR A 262 20.86 5.83 -0.21
CA THR A 262 19.76 5.08 0.43
C THR A 262 18.64 4.86 -0.58
N ASP A 263 18.30 3.58 -0.81
CA ASP A 263 17.09 3.19 -1.55
C ASP A 263 15.89 3.28 -0.60
N THR A 264 14.77 3.80 -1.09
CA THR A 264 13.57 4.01 -0.30
C THR A 264 12.35 3.33 -0.93
N VAL A 265 11.25 3.26 -0.18
CA VAL A 265 9.98 2.76 -0.69
C VAL A 265 9.56 3.56 -1.94
N GLY A 266 9.07 2.85 -2.95
CA GLY A 266 8.51 3.49 -4.13
C GLY A 266 7.19 4.21 -3.82
N PHE A 267 6.98 5.35 -4.42
CA PHE A 267 5.71 6.05 -4.32
C PHE A 267 4.71 5.50 -5.33
N VAL A 268 3.45 5.66 -5.02
CA VAL A 268 2.31 5.30 -5.87
C VAL A 268 1.27 6.39 -5.74
N ARG A 269 0.47 6.56 -6.75
CA ARG A 269 -0.63 7.54 -6.65
C ARG A 269 -1.69 7.10 -5.64
N LYS A 270 -2.48 8.04 -5.18
CA LYS A 270 -3.50 7.83 -4.14
C LYS A 270 -2.93 7.10 -2.91
N LEU A 271 -1.65 7.37 -2.58
CA LEU A 271 -1.07 6.82 -1.35
C LEU A 271 -1.81 7.42 -0.15
N PRO A 272 -2.47 6.60 0.69
CA PRO A 272 -3.26 7.13 1.80
C PRO A 272 -2.39 7.88 2.81
N HIS A 273 -2.87 9.02 3.31
CA HIS A 273 -2.15 9.81 4.31
C HIS A 273 -1.80 9.00 5.57
N THR A 274 -2.68 8.08 5.97
CA THR A 274 -2.44 7.17 7.10
C THR A 274 -1.22 6.27 6.87
N LEU A 275 -0.96 5.88 5.62
CA LEU A 275 0.23 5.12 5.26
C LEU A 275 1.49 6.01 5.30
N VAL A 276 1.43 7.22 4.75
CA VAL A 276 2.55 8.17 4.81
C VAL A 276 2.95 8.44 6.27
N GLU A 277 1.98 8.64 7.16
CA GLU A 277 2.23 8.80 8.60
C GLU A 277 2.87 7.56 9.24
N SER A 278 2.38 6.37 8.91
CA SER A 278 2.90 5.11 9.45
C SER A 278 4.33 4.82 9.00
N PHE A 279 4.69 5.23 7.79
CA PHE A 279 6.02 5.08 7.20
C PHE A 279 6.90 6.32 7.33
N LYS A 280 6.49 7.30 8.13
CA LYS A 280 7.23 8.55 8.31
C LYS A 280 8.68 8.33 8.73
N SER A 281 8.98 7.34 9.57
CA SER A 281 10.36 7.05 9.98
C SER A 281 11.19 6.43 8.85
N THR A 282 10.58 5.64 7.97
CA THR A 282 11.22 5.11 6.75
C THR A 282 11.46 6.22 5.74
N LEU A 283 10.49 7.12 5.57
CA LEU A 283 10.58 8.28 4.71
C LEU A 283 11.46 9.40 5.28
N ALA A 284 11.78 9.37 6.58
CA ALA A 284 12.69 10.31 7.21
C ALA A 284 14.11 10.26 6.61
N GLU A 285 14.53 9.09 6.10
CA GLU A 285 15.82 8.98 5.40
C GLU A 285 15.87 9.87 4.13
N VAL A 286 14.73 10.10 3.48
CA VAL A 286 14.62 11.04 2.35
C VAL A 286 14.70 12.48 2.86
N ALA A 287 13.97 12.79 3.94
CA ALA A 287 13.92 14.13 4.52
C ALA A 287 15.27 14.61 5.10
N ASP A 288 16.19 13.67 5.36
CA ASP A 288 17.51 13.96 5.91
C ASP A 288 18.64 13.89 4.89
N ALA A 289 18.32 13.61 3.65
CA ALA A 289 19.30 13.61 2.58
C ALA A 289 19.82 15.03 2.28
N HIS A 290 21.04 15.12 1.77
CA HIS A 290 21.58 16.36 1.22
C HIS A 290 21.23 16.52 -0.27
N LEU A 291 20.92 15.39 -0.94
CA LEU A 291 20.52 15.35 -2.34
C LEU A 291 19.52 14.21 -2.54
N ILE A 292 18.48 14.48 -3.28
CA ILE A 292 17.53 13.45 -3.73
C ILE A 292 17.81 13.15 -5.22
N LEU A 293 18.08 11.88 -5.52
CA LEU A 293 18.01 11.40 -6.89
C LEU A 293 16.57 10.97 -7.17
N HIS A 294 15.85 11.80 -7.89
CA HIS A 294 14.48 11.51 -8.29
C HIS A 294 14.51 10.64 -9.55
N VAL A 295 14.36 9.33 -9.35
CA VAL A 295 14.42 8.33 -10.44
C VAL A 295 13.04 8.22 -11.07
N VAL A 296 12.99 8.39 -12.37
CA VAL A 296 11.78 8.33 -13.19
C VAL A 296 11.96 7.33 -14.33
N ASP A 297 10.88 6.65 -14.68
CA ASP A 297 10.83 5.79 -15.85
C ASP A 297 10.64 6.67 -17.09
N GLY A 298 11.70 6.78 -17.92
CA GLY A 298 11.67 7.63 -19.10
C GLY A 298 10.73 7.15 -20.19
N ASN A 299 10.33 5.88 -20.14
CA ASN A 299 9.44 5.25 -21.14
C ASN A 299 7.97 5.22 -20.70
N ASP A 300 7.65 5.68 -19.48
CA ASP A 300 6.27 5.66 -18.99
C ASP A 300 5.45 6.81 -19.59
N PRO A 301 4.31 6.53 -20.25
CA PRO A 301 3.46 7.57 -20.85
C PRO A 301 2.88 8.56 -19.84
N HIS A 302 2.82 8.17 -18.55
CA HIS A 302 2.30 8.99 -17.45
C HIS A 302 3.40 9.59 -16.56
N LEU A 303 4.59 9.83 -17.15
CA LEU A 303 5.76 10.35 -16.45
C LEU A 303 5.48 11.68 -15.72
N VAL A 304 4.74 12.58 -16.33
CA VAL A 304 4.43 13.91 -15.75
C VAL A 304 3.57 13.76 -14.48
N GLU A 305 2.58 12.90 -14.55
CA GLU A 305 1.68 12.61 -13.44
C GLU A 305 2.41 11.87 -12.31
N GLN A 306 3.32 10.96 -12.65
CA GLN A 306 4.17 10.28 -11.67
C GLN A 306 5.10 11.27 -10.95
N LEU A 307 5.70 12.20 -11.67
CA LEU A 307 6.49 13.29 -11.08
C LEU A 307 5.66 14.10 -10.09
N ALA A 308 4.44 14.50 -10.48
CA ALA A 308 3.54 15.26 -9.61
C ALA A 308 3.16 14.48 -8.33
N ALA A 309 2.88 13.16 -8.45
CA ALA A 309 2.57 12.31 -7.32
C ALA A 309 3.75 12.19 -6.34
N VAL A 310 4.97 12.06 -6.85
CA VAL A 310 6.19 12.02 -6.02
C VAL A 310 6.41 13.35 -5.32
N GLU A 311 6.22 14.48 -6.01
CA GLU A 311 6.34 15.81 -5.43
C GLU A 311 5.36 16.05 -4.29
N GLU A 312 4.12 15.57 -4.44
CA GLU A 312 3.13 15.68 -3.38
C GLU A 312 3.57 14.95 -2.10
N VAL A 313 4.10 13.74 -2.24
CA VAL A 313 4.62 12.98 -1.08
C VAL A 313 5.84 13.66 -0.48
N LEU A 314 6.78 14.17 -1.29
CA LEU A 314 7.95 14.90 -0.80
C LEU A 314 7.56 16.16 0.01
N LYS A 315 6.51 16.87 -0.41
CA LYS A 315 5.94 17.99 0.37
C LYS A 315 5.36 17.51 1.70
N GLN A 316 4.62 16.40 1.70
CA GLN A 316 4.02 15.85 2.93
C GLN A 316 5.07 15.46 3.97
N ILE A 317 6.24 14.98 3.54
CA ILE A 317 7.35 14.63 4.43
C ILE A 317 8.33 15.79 4.68
N LYS A 318 8.04 17.00 4.17
CA LYS A 318 8.88 18.21 4.28
C LYS A 318 10.27 18.05 3.65
N ALA A 319 10.37 17.31 2.57
CA ALA A 319 11.60 17.12 1.78
C ALA A 319 11.62 17.95 0.49
N ASP A 320 10.66 18.83 0.28
CA ASP A 320 10.50 19.68 -0.91
C ASP A 320 11.60 20.75 -1.04
N GLY A 321 12.24 21.11 0.06
CA GLY A 321 13.36 22.06 0.08
C GLY A 321 14.75 21.45 -0.17
N ILE A 322 14.84 20.12 -0.37
CA ILE A 322 16.12 19.43 -0.62
C ILE A 322 16.45 19.50 -2.11
N ASP A 323 17.72 19.73 -2.43
CA ASP A 323 18.20 19.70 -3.82
C ASP A 323 17.90 18.37 -4.49
N ARG A 324 17.41 18.44 -5.74
CA ARG A 324 16.99 17.25 -6.51
C ARG A 324 17.69 17.17 -7.85
N LEU A 325 18.11 15.97 -8.18
CA LEU A 325 18.59 15.62 -9.51
C LEU A 325 17.62 14.62 -10.14
N LEU A 326 17.03 14.99 -11.26
CA LEU A 326 16.14 14.11 -12.02
C LEU A 326 16.99 13.08 -12.79
N VAL A 327 16.67 11.79 -12.61
CA VAL A 327 17.38 10.68 -13.24
C VAL A 327 16.40 9.91 -14.11
N PHE A 328 16.49 10.08 -15.42
CA PHE A 328 15.71 9.32 -16.38
C PHE A 328 16.32 7.91 -16.50
N ASN A 329 15.54 6.91 -16.12
CA ASN A 329 15.90 5.50 -16.19
C ASN A 329 15.11 4.82 -17.32
N LYS A 330 15.54 3.61 -17.71
CA LYS A 330 14.96 2.79 -18.78
C LYS A 330 14.93 3.50 -20.16
N CYS A 331 15.87 4.42 -20.39
CA CYS A 331 15.98 5.15 -21.65
C CYS A 331 16.35 4.23 -22.84
N ASP A 332 16.85 3.04 -22.58
CA ASP A 332 17.07 1.98 -23.54
C ASP A 332 15.81 1.43 -24.20
N LEU A 333 14.64 1.69 -23.58
CA LEU A 333 13.32 1.32 -24.10
C LEU A 333 12.68 2.42 -24.97
N LEU A 334 13.28 3.62 -25.00
CA LEU A 334 12.81 4.70 -25.87
C LEU A 334 13.15 4.39 -27.34
N GLU A 335 12.17 4.54 -28.20
CA GLU A 335 12.44 4.52 -29.65
C GLU A 335 13.29 5.74 -30.04
N PRO A 336 14.28 5.59 -30.94
CA PRO A 336 15.16 6.67 -31.37
C PRO A 336 14.45 7.77 -32.16
#